data_ff57b201153f71328bf89d3060e7bcfe
#
_entry.id   ff57b201153f71328bf89d3060e7bcfe
#
_cell.length_a   1.000
_cell.length_b   1.000
_cell.length_c   1.000
_cell.angle_alpha   90.00
_cell.angle_beta   90.00
_cell.angle_gamma   90.00
#
_symmetry.space_group_name_H-M   'P 1'
#
loop_
_entity.id
_entity.type
_entity.pdbx_description
1 polymer ?
#
loop_
_entity_poly.entity_id
_entity_poly.type
_entity_poly.pdbx_seq_one_letter_code
_entity_poly.pdbx_strand_id
1 'polypeptide(L)'
;MSRVLLTGGRPRLVTAAAVLGLLTPLAACSSASTAVEACMARQAKSVTSGEVAGTYRGEAHAKGATITLTASDNHTGGTVTVRNWPTGDWYRSELGDTFDGSGTWDVAGGYSADDHGQVHLSFTAPELFLRGYTVDTLSVAADPERTFLYEDDDPDVCPVFRLRHT
;
A
#
# COMPACT_ATOMS: atom_id res chain seq x y z
N MET A 1 -94.07 27.18 -5.70
CA MET A 1 -93.96 26.15 -4.68
C MET A 1 -93.05 25.04 -5.26
N SER A 2 -91.78 25.07 -5.06
CA SER A 2 -90.87 24.02 -5.54
C SER A 2 -89.86 23.68 -4.43
N ARG A 3 -89.93 22.44 -4.05
CA ARG A 3 -88.99 21.87 -3.00
C ARG A 3 -87.72 21.48 -3.73
N VAL A 4 -86.62 21.98 -3.20
CA VAL A 4 -85.27 21.54 -3.63
C VAL A 4 -84.82 20.50 -2.63
N LEU A 5 -84.53 19.30 -3.15
CA LEU A 5 -83.92 18.20 -2.40
C LEU A 5 -82.42 18.37 -2.36
N LEU A 6 -81.83 18.46 -1.13
CA LEU A 6 -80.40 18.45 -0.85
C LEU A 6 -79.91 17.00 -0.84
N THR A 7 -79.17 16.64 -1.89
CA THR A 7 -78.43 15.38 -1.92
C THR A 7 -77.07 15.56 -1.27
N GLY A 8 -76.89 14.91 -0.13
CA GLY A 8 -75.60 14.89 0.61
C GLY A 8 -74.55 14.09 -0.10
N GLY A 9 -73.51 14.75 -0.57
CA GLY A 9 -72.29 14.14 -1.06
C GLY A 9 -71.35 13.83 0.09
N ARG A 10 -71.07 12.55 0.27
CA ARG A 10 -70.06 12.09 1.25
C ARG A 10 -68.68 12.42 0.67
N PRO A 11 -67.77 13.06 1.42
CA PRO A 11 -66.40 13.21 0.99
C PRO A 11 -65.70 11.87 1.10
N ARG A 12 -65.18 11.40 -0.04
CA ARG A 12 -64.23 10.28 -0.06
C ARG A 12 -62.91 10.79 0.43
N LEU A 13 -62.54 10.34 1.63
CA LEU A 13 -61.16 10.47 2.13
C LEU A 13 -60.25 9.66 1.23
N VAL A 14 -59.53 10.35 0.35
CA VAL A 14 -58.39 9.78 -0.38
C VAL A 14 -57.24 9.74 0.54
N THR A 15 -56.97 8.56 1.06
CA THR A 15 -55.77 8.29 1.85
C THR A 15 -54.58 8.33 0.92
N ALA A 16 -53.90 9.46 0.85
CA ALA A 16 -52.59 9.55 0.18
C ALA A 16 -51.60 8.79 1.02
N ALA A 17 -51.30 7.55 0.64
CA ALA A 17 -50.19 6.82 1.17
C ALA A 17 -48.89 7.51 0.68
N ALA A 18 -48.30 8.28 1.56
CA ALA A 18 -46.93 8.80 1.36
C ALA A 18 -45.98 7.62 1.39
N VAL A 19 -45.58 7.14 0.22
CA VAL A 19 -44.41 6.26 0.07
C VAL A 19 -43.20 7.15 0.31
N LEU A 20 -42.79 7.27 1.57
CA LEU A 20 -41.43 7.73 1.89
C LEU A 20 -40.47 6.63 1.40
N GLY A 21 -40.05 6.76 0.15
CA GLY A 21 -38.93 6.01 -0.35
C GLY A 21 -37.73 6.27 0.56
N LEU A 22 -37.27 5.23 1.25
CA LEU A 22 -35.95 5.20 1.87
C LEU A 22 -34.91 5.37 0.75
N LEU A 23 -34.61 6.60 0.42
CA LEU A 23 -33.34 6.95 -0.20
C LEU A 23 -32.28 6.82 0.88
N THR A 24 -31.90 5.58 1.21
CA THR A 24 -30.64 5.35 1.89
C THR A 24 -29.57 5.89 0.95
N PRO A 25 -28.78 6.88 1.36
CA PRO A 25 -27.65 7.29 0.57
C PRO A 25 -26.70 6.10 0.48
N LEU A 26 -26.52 5.58 -0.73
CA LEU A 26 -25.39 4.72 -1.11
C LEU A 26 -24.12 5.60 -1.10
N ALA A 27 -23.87 6.29 0.00
CA ALA A 27 -22.66 7.06 0.24
C ALA A 27 -21.72 6.21 1.10
N ALA A 28 -21.42 5.00 0.67
CA ALA A 28 -20.48 4.14 1.36
C ALA A 28 -19.56 3.40 0.38
N CYS A 29 -19.07 4.15 -0.62
CA CYS A 29 -17.90 3.74 -1.39
C CYS A 29 -17.01 4.95 -1.59
N SER A 30 -16.66 5.63 -0.50
CA SER A 30 -15.62 6.65 -0.53
C SER A 30 -14.53 6.23 0.43
N SER A 31 -13.40 5.92 -0.12
CA SER A 31 -12.14 5.55 0.52
C SER A 31 -12.25 4.31 1.40
N ALA A 32 -12.18 3.14 0.79
CA ALA A 32 -11.55 2.03 1.46
C ALA A 32 -10.11 2.48 1.76
N SER A 33 -9.87 2.96 2.99
CA SER A 33 -8.54 2.92 3.54
C SER A 33 -8.17 1.46 3.51
N THR A 34 -7.14 1.11 2.74
CA THR A 34 -6.69 -0.28 2.69
C THR A 34 -6.27 -0.69 4.10
N ALA A 35 -6.30 -1.98 4.43
CA ALA A 35 -5.83 -2.44 5.74
C ALA A 35 -4.37 -1.99 5.98
N VAL A 36 -3.59 -1.84 4.92
CA VAL A 36 -2.25 -1.24 4.92
C VAL A 36 -2.25 0.15 5.55
N GLU A 37 -3.19 1.03 5.17
CA GLU A 37 -3.27 2.39 5.73
C GLU A 37 -3.62 2.43 7.22
N ALA A 38 -4.32 1.42 7.73
CA ALA A 38 -4.60 1.28 9.16
C ALA A 38 -3.36 0.86 9.96
N CYS A 39 -2.40 0.19 9.33
CA CYS A 39 -1.18 -0.32 9.96
C CYS A 39 0.01 0.62 9.79
N MET A 40 0.00 1.41 8.72
CA MET A 40 1.12 2.22 8.27
C MET A 40 0.63 3.49 7.59
N ALA A 41 1.52 4.44 7.34
CA ALA A 41 1.20 5.57 6.46
C ALA A 41 0.88 5.07 5.04
N ARG A 42 0.07 5.86 4.31
CA ARG A 42 -0.17 5.61 2.87
C ARG A 42 1.14 5.40 2.13
N GLN A 43 1.06 4.68 1.04
CA GLN A 43 2.17 4.58 0.12
C GLN A 43 2.48 5.96 -0.51
N ALA A 44 3.75 6.29 -0.60
CA ALA A 44 4.20 7.52 -1.25
C ALA A 44 3.88 7.46 -2.76
N LYS A 45 3.44 8.57 -3.34
CA LYS A 45 3.20 8.66 -4.79
C LYS A 45 4.49 8.81 -5.58
N SER A 46 5.47 9.50 -5.00
CA SER A 46 6.79 9.67 -5.60
C SER A 46 7.83 9.75 -4.51
N VAL A 47 9.03 9.30 -4.81
CA VAL A 47 10.18 9.35 -3.90
C VAL A 47 11.43 9.65 -4.70
N THR A 48 12.39 10.29 -4.04
CA THR A 48 13.75 10.46 -4.56
C THR A 48 14.71 9.54 -3.81
N SER A 49 15.82 9.23 -4.42
CA SER A 49 16.85 8.41 -3.76
C SER A 49 17.37 9.04 -2.45
N GLY A 50 17.43 10.36 -2.39
CA GLY A 50 17.86 11.07 -1.17
C GLY A 50 16.87 10.93 -0.01
N GLU A 51 15.56 10.82 -0.29
CA GLU A 51 14.52 10.66 0.74
C GLU A 51 14.50 9.25 1.35
N VAL A 52 14.91 8.23 0.60
CA VAL A 52 14.89 6.84 1.05
C VAL A 52 16.27 6.29 1.40
N ALA A 53 17.34 7.06 1.15
CA ALA A 53 18.67 6.65 1.57
C ALA A 53 18.74 6.58 3.09
N GLY A 54 19.36 5.51 3.61
CA GLY A 54 19.47 5.30 5.04
C GLY A 54 19.57 3.82 5.41
N THR A 55 19.51 3.56 6.69
CA THR A 55 19.50 2.19 7.22
C THR A 55 18.13 1.88 7.80
N TYR A 56 17.61 0.72 7.45
CA TYR A 56 16.32 0.22 7.92
C TYR A 56 16.50 -1.14 8.60
N ARG A 57 15.71 -1.39 9.64
CA ARG A 57 15.69 -2.65 10.38
C ARG A 57 14.34 -3.32 10.30
N GLY A 58 14.37 -4.63 10.11
CA GLY A 58 13.19 -5.44 9.98
C GLY A 58 12.38 -5.57 11.26
N GLU A 59 11.06 -5.49 11.09
CA GLU A 59 10.04 -5.76 12.10
C GLU A 59 9.19 -6.97 11.67
N ALA A 60 8.39 -7.51 12.57
CA ALA A 60 7.50 -8.65 12.31
C ALA A 60 8.24 -9.82 11.62
N HIS A 61 7.84 -10.25 10.43
CA HIS A 61 8.49 -11.32 9.69
C HIS A 61 9.86 -10.94 9.11
N ALA A 62 10.14 -9.66 8.96
CA ALA A 62 11.48 -9.16 8.60
C ALA A 62 12.44 -9.05 9.77
N LYS A 63 12.04 -9.48 10.98
CA LYS A 63 12.85 -9.33 12.20
C LYS A 63 14.23 -9.95 12.02
N GLY A 64 15.26 -9.14 12.25
CA GLY A 64 16.66 -9.52 12.07
C GLY A 64 17.25 -9.05 10.74
N ALA A 65 16.42 -8.80 9.73
CA ALA A 65 16.88 -8.22 8.48
C ALA A 65 17.33 -6.76 8.67
N THR A 66 18.32 -6.37 7.91
CA THR A 66 18.77 -4.98 7.82
C THR A 66 19.06 -4.65 6.36
N ILE A 67 18.66 -3.47 5.93
CA ILE A 67 19.04 -2.92 4.63
C ILE A 67 19.68 -1.56 4.82
N THR A 68 20.72 -1.27 4.06
CA THR A 68 21.33 0.06 3.96
C THR A 68 21.30 0.49 2.50
N LEU A 69 20.64 1.60 2.24
CA LEU A 69 20.53 2.26 0.93
C LEU A 69 21.44 3.48 0.92
N THR A 70 22.44 3.48 0.06
CA THR A 70 23.35 4.61 -0.14
C THR A 70 23.02 5.25 -1.47
N ALA A 71 22.56 6.51 -1.46
CA ALA A 71 22.23 7.23 -2.69
C ALA A 71 23.50 7.56 -3.49
N SER A 72 23.36 7.52 -4.81
CA SER A 72 24.36 8.03 -5.74
C SER A 72 24.03 9.46 -6.15
N ASP A 73 25.01 10.16 -6.71
CA ASP A 73 24.88 11.56 -7.13
C ASP A 73 23.85 11.80 -8.24
N ASN A 74 23.42 10.74 -8.93
CA ASN A 74 22.44 10.83 -10.03
C ASN A 74 20.97 10.97 -9.53
N HIS A 75 20.72 10.90 -8.23
CA HIS A 75 19.40 11.05 -7.59
C HIS A 75 18.33 10.02 -7.99
N THR A 76 18.69 8.94 -8.70
CA THR A 76 17.72 7.90 -9.13
C THR A 76 17.88 6.60 -8.40
N GLY A 77 18.95 6.40 -7.64
CA GLY A 77 19.26 5.15 -6.94
C GLY A 77 20.64 5.17 -6.29
N GLY A 78 21.24 4.00 -6.16
CA GLY A 78 22.55 3.89 -5.54
C GLY A 78 22.98 2.46 -5.27
N THR A 79 23.76 2.25 -4.20
CA THR A 79 24.19 0.93 -3.77
C THR A 79 23.37 0.45 -2.59
N VAL A 80 23.12 -0.86 -2.51
CA VAL A 80 22.42 -1.52 -1.42
C VAL A 80 23.29 -2.57 -0.77
N THR A 81 23.19 -2.67 0.54
CA THR A 81 23.68 -3.81 1.30
C THR A 81 22.58 -4.35 2.21
N VAL A 82 22.48 -5.67 2.28
CA VAL A 82 21.51 -6.34 3.15
C VAL A 82 22.18 -7.33 4.07
N ARG A 83 21.59 -7.59 5.23
CA ARG A 83 21.96 -8.64 6.16
C ARG A 83 20.73 -9.40 6.63
N ASN A 84 20.87 -10.71 6.76
CA ASN A 84 19.76 -11.62 7.09
C ASN A 84 18.52 -11.38 6.22
N TRP A 85 18.75 -11.11 4.95
CA TRP A 85 17.68 -10.86 3.98
C TRP A 85 16.99 -12.16 3.61
N PRO A 86 15.66 -12.21 3.47
CA PRO A 86 14.99 -13.46 3.15
C PRO A 86 15.41 -14.00 1.79
N THR A 87 15.75 -15.26 1.76
CA THR A 87 15.97 -16.00 0.51
C THR A 87 14.65 -16.52 0.02
N GLY A 88 14.29 -16.23 -1.22
CA GLY A 88 13.11 -16.83 -1.85
C GLY A 88 13.23 -18.35 -1.93
N ASP A 89 12.10 -19.02 -2.08
CA ASP A 89 12.01 -20.49 -2.03
C ASP A 89 12.95 -21.17 -3.02
N TRP A 90 13.22 -20.53 -4.16
CA TRP A 90 14.02 -21.08 -5.24
C TRP A 90 15.51 -21.30 -4.87
N TYR A 91 16.07 -20.41 -4.04
CA TYR A 91 17.49 -20.46 -3.67
C TYR A 91 17.73 -20.85 -2.22
N ARG A 92 16.71 -21.30 -1.53
CA ARG A 92 16.81 -21.66 -0.12
C ARG A 92 17.75 -22.85 0.13
N SER A 93 17.84 -23.77 -0.82
CA SER A 93 18.75 -24.92 -0.75
C SER A 93 20.23 -24.52 -0.82
N GLU A 94 20.55 -23.45 -1.54
CA GLU A 94 21.90 -22.97 -1.76
C GLU A 94 22.35 -21.95 -0.72
N LEU A 95 21.45 -21.08 -0.30
CA LEU A 95 21.77 -19.91 0.53
C LEU A 95 21.20 -19.99 1.96
N GLY A 96 20.33 -20.98 2.24
CA GLY A 96 19.59 -21.03 3.49
C GLY A 96 18.37 -20.11 3.50
N ASP A 97 17.76 -19.91 4.67
CA ASP A 97 16.54 -19.09 4.81
C ASP A 97 16.80 -17.59 4.62
N THR A 98 18.04 -17.15 4.85
CA THR A 98 18.46 -15.76 4.71
C THR A 98 19.86 -15.67 4.12
N PHE A 99 20.18 -14.51 3.54
CA PHE A 99 21.51 -14.22 3.01
C PHE A 99 21.97 -12.81 3.40
N ASP A 100 23.28 -12.60 3.37
CA ASP A 100 23.90 -11.29 3.35
C ASP A 100 24.29 -10.94 1.93
N GLY A 101 23.96 -9.72 1.48
CA GLY A 101 24.12 -9.39 0.07
C GLY A 101 24.42 -7.93 -0.20
N SER A 102 24.72 -7.67 -1.47
CA SER A 102 24.92 -6.31 -1.98
C SER A 102 24.52 -6.21 -3.43
N GLY A 103 24.31 -4.97 -3.89
CA GLY A 103 23.90 -4.69 -5.25
C GLY A 103 23.63 -3.22 -5.48
N THR A 104 22.72 -2.93 -6.37
CA THR A 104 22.22 -1.60 -6.65
C THR A 104 20.74 -1.51 -6.34
N TRP A 105 20.27 -0.30 -6.19
CA TRP A 105 18.85 -0.01 -6.06
C TRP A 105 18.49 1.22 -6.89
N ASP A 106 17.24 1.32 -7.28
CA ASP A 106 16.66 2.49 -7.92
C ASP A 106 15.27 2.78 -7.35
N VAL A 107 14.79 4.00 -7.60
CA VAL A 107 13.43 4.42 -7.27
C VAL A 107 12.58 4.44 -8.51
N ALA A 108 11.39 3.88 -8.42
CA ALA A 108 10.37 3.92 -9.45
C ALA A 108 9.10 4.60 -8.93
N GLY A 109 8.28 5.08 -9.85
CA GLY A 109 6.99 5.71 -9.57
C GLY A 109 6.95 7.20 -9.91
N GLY A 110 5.74 7.75 -9.95
CA GLY A 110 5.52 9.17 -10.20
C GLY A 110 5.30 9.59 -11.65
N TYR A 111 5.19 8.64 -12.58
CA TYR A 111 4.91 8.93 -14.00
C TYR A 111 3.42 8.99 -14.31
N SER A 112 2.57 8.35 -13.51
CA SER A 112 1.11 8.39 -13.65
C SER A 112 0.42 8.67 -12.30
N ALA A 113 -0.89 8.98 -12.34
CA ALA A 113 -1.66 9.27 -11.13
C ALA A 113 -1.79 8.06 -10.20
N ASP A 114 -1.66 6.88 -10.74
CA ASP A 114 -1.80 5.60 -10.05
C ASP A 114 -0.43 4.99 -9.66
N ASP A 115 0.67 5.64 -10.08
CA ASP A 115 2.01 5.19 -9.72
C ASP A 115 2.30 5.48 -8.24
N HIS A 116 2.97 4.54 -7.61
CA HIS A 116 3.41 4.63 -6.24
C HIS A 116 4.92 4.55 -6.14
N GLY A 117 5.49 5.26 -5.18
CA GLY A 117 6.92 5.25 -4.93
C GLY A 117 7.40 3.89 -4.45
N GLN A 118 8.29 3.29 -5.20
CA GLN A 118 8.88 1.99 -4.91
C GLN A 118 10.41 2.06 -4.96
N VAL A 119 11.03 1.18 -4.20
CA VAL A 119 12.46 0.90 -4.25
C VAL A 119 12.62 -0.49 -4.87
N HIS A 120 13.35 -0.55 -5.98
CA HIS A 120 13.72 -1.80 -6.62
C HIS A 120 15.16 -2.16 -6.27
N LEU A 121 15.38 -3.39 -5.85
CA LEU A 121 16.68 -3.93 -5.48
C LEU A 121 17.19 -4.85 -6.59
N SER A 122 18.46 -4.72 -6.95
CA SER A 122 19.13 -5.59 -7.91
C SER A 122 20.39 -6.14 -7.28
N PHE A 123 20.32 -7.37 -6.77
CA PHE A 123 21.46 -8.00 -6.09
C PHE A 123 22.50 -8.49 -7.10
N THR A 124 23.76 -8.21 -6.82
CA THR A 124 24.94 -8.69 -7.55
C THR A 124 25.80 -9.64 -6.73
N ALA A 125 25.58 -9.66 -5.43
CA ALA A 125 26.17 -10.63 -4.53
C ALA A 125 25.10 -11.05 -3.50
N PRO A 126 24.86 -12.38 -3.35
CA PRO A 126 25.37 -13.46 -4.19
C PRO A 126 24.86 -13.39 -5.63
N GLU A 127 25.63 -13.85 -6.60
CA GLU A 127 25.34 -13.76 -8.07
C GLU A 127 24.15 -14.64 -8.52
N LEU A 128 23.46 -15.27 -7.59
CA LEU A 128 22.41 -16.27 -7.91
C LEU A 128 21.02 -15.66 -8.06
N PHE A 129 20.83 -14.38 -7.78
CA PHE A 129 19.48 -13.81 -7.78
C PHE A 129 19.06 -13.30 -9.14
N LEU A 130 17.99 -13.90 -9.65
CA LEU A 130 17.20 -13.34 -10.71
C LEU A 130 16.07 -12.51 -10.07
N ARG A 131 15.68 -11.43 -10.72
CA ARG A 131 14.59 -10.54 -10.27
C ARG A 131 13.32 -11.34 -9.95
N GLY A 132 12.68 -11.02 -8.82
CA GLY A 132 11.43 -11.67 -8.38
C GLY A 132 11.61 -12.99 -7.60
N TYR A 133 12.84 -13.41 -7.31
CA TYR A 133 13.09 -14.62 -6.51
C TYR A 133 13.45 -14.34 -5.04
N THR A 134 13.47 -13.09 -4.65
CA THR A 134 13.59 -12.62 -3.26
C THR A 134 12.75 -11.37 -3.10
N VAL A 135 12.66 -10.82 -1.92
CA VAL A 135 12.07 -9.49 -1.72
C VAL A 135 12.97 -8.46 -2.40
N ASP A 136 12.61 -8.02 -3.58
CA ASP A 136 13.37 -7.08 -4.40
C ASP A 136 12.62 -5.81 -4.78
N THR A 137 11.36 -5.69 -4.35
CA THR A 137 10.53 -4.51 -4.57
C THR A 137 9.88 -4.11 -3.24
N LEU A 138 10.09 -2.87 -2.84
CA LEU A 138 9.58 -2.34 -1.58
C LEU A 138 8.80 -1.05 -1.82
N SER A 139 7.62 -0.98 -1.27
CA SER A 139 6.82 0.23 -1.19
C SER A 139 7.36 1.18 -0.13
N VAL A 140 7.23 2.48 -0.36
CA VAL A 140 7.73 3.53 0.54
C VAL A 140 6.57 4.21 1.24
N ALA A 141 6.63 4.35 2.56
CA ALA A 141 5.62 5.09 3.33
C ALA A 141 5.61 6.58 2.97
N ALA A 142 4.42 7.19 3.00
CA ALA A 142 4.22 8.59 2.61
C ALA A 142 4.55 9.60 3.71
N ASP A 143 4.92 9.14 4.92
CA ASP A 143 5.33 10.06 5.99
C ASP A 143 6.63 10.81 5.60
N PRO A 144 6.85 12.02 6.14
CA PRO A 144 7.98 12.87 5.75
C PRO A 144 9.34 12.23 5.98
N GLU A 145 9.46 11.40 7.01
CA GLU A 145 10.70 10.72 7.39
C GLU A 145 10.92 9.42 6.62
N ARG A 146 10.01 9.02 5.73
CA ARG A 146 10.05 7.71 5.05
C ARG A 146 10.32 6.58 6.02
N THR A 147 9.53 6.56 7.08
CA THR A 147 9.76 5.71 8.26
C THR A 147 9.75 4.22 7.91
N PHE A 148 9.00 3.82 6.88
CA PHE A 148 8.90 2.41 6.50
C PHE A 148 9.18 2.15 5.02
N LEU A 149 9.87 1.02 4.79
CA LEU A 149 9.85 0.28 3.54
C LEU A 149 9.13 -1.05 3.81
N TYR A 150 8.29 -1.51 2.90
CA TYR A 150 7.49 -2.70 3.10
C TYR A 150 7.15 -3.41 1.79
N GLU A 151 6.92 -4.71 1.86
CA GLU A 151 6.40 -5.50 0.75
C GLU A 151 4.86 -5.38 0.75
N ASP A 152 4.31 -4.97 -0.38
CA ASP A 152 2.87 -4.74 -0.55
C ASP A 152 2.30 -5.81 -1.48
N ASP A 153 2.16 -7.02 -0.93
CA ASP A 153 1.64 -8.17 -1.66
C ASP A 153 0.11 -8.22 -1.68
N ASP A 154 -0.53 -7.70 -0.62
CA ASP A 154 -1.98 -7.74 -0.45
C ASP A 154 -2.45 -6.43 0.23
N PRO A 155 -3.15 -5.55 -0.50
CA PRO A 155 -3.61 -4.27 0.04
C PRO A 155 -4.66 -4.42 1.15
N ASP A 156 -5.26 -5.60 1.31
CA ASP A 156 -6.31 -5.85 2.29
C ASP A 156 -5.76 -6.34 3.65
N VAL A 157 -4.45 -6.54 3.76
CA VAL A 157 -3.80 -6.97 5.00
C VAL A 157 -2.62 -6.09 5.37
N CYS A 158 -2.26 -6.08 6.66
CA CYS A 158 -1.06 -5.39 7.10
C CYS A 158 0.19 -6.06 6.51
N PRO A 159 1.16 -5.32 5.96
CA PRO A 159 2.40 -5.88 5.44
C PRO A 159 3.12 -6.70 6.50
N VAL A 160 3.40 -7.96 6.18
CA VAL A 160 4.10 -8.87 7.08
C VAL A 160 5.62 -8.65 7.03
N PHE A 161 6.14 -8.25 5.87
CA PHE A 161 7.53 -7.86 5.71
C PHE A 161 7.62 -6.33 5.68
N ARG A 162 8.18 -5.76 6.73
CA ARG A 162 8.37 -4.31 6.85
C ARG A 162 9.65 -3.97 7.58
N LEU A 163 10.23 -2.85 7.21
CA LEU A 163 11.50 -2.35 7.66
C LEU A 163 11.32 -0.92 8.16
N ARG A 164 11.80 -0.62 9.35
CA ARG A 164 11.73 0.72 9.94
C ARG A 164 13.07 1.44 9.77
N HIS A 165 13.01 2.70 9.37
CA HIS A 165 14.17 3.60 9.34
C HIS A 165 14.79 3.80 10.74
N THR A 166 16.10 3.84 10.87
CA THR A 166 16.84 3.90 12.16
C THR A 166 17.64 5.18 12.30
#